data_baf7b1f55a3da18d316d549338f93474
#
_entry.id   baf7b1f55a3da18d316d549338f93474
#
_cell.length_a   1.000
_cell.length_b   1.000
_cell.length_c   1.000
_cell.angle_alpha   90.00
_cell.angle_beta   90.00
_cell.angle_gamma   90.00
#
_symmetry.space_group_name_H-M   'P 1'
#
loop_
_entity.id
_entity.type
_entity.pdbx_description
1 polymer ?
#
loop_
_entity_poly.entity_id
_entity_poly.type
_entity_poly.pdbx_seq_one_letter_code
_entity_poly.pdbx_strand_id
1 'polypeptide(L)'
;ICERYAEKYNIDYVIVDTSPSLGIMNKTIISTVDGFFIPTFPDMFSLYGIKNIGNSLALWQKEFNTIYNLISDNKIAKFPKKFVQYIGFTIYNAKKYTSKKNSNPYDLAAAHYRYAILIPETIKENIKVQNIANIPNEIVTQPIGGLSVMYTHNTYPSVAQSLKCPMWAVPGIYSKMRQDNKDYLEENQITVNNGLFNDYKSTLDNYKTFAKDFISRAEVL
;
A
#
# COMPACT_ATOMS: atom_id res chain seq x y z
N ILE A 1 -5.23 17.71 -12.73
CA ILE A 1 -4.75 16.88 -13.88
C ILE A 1 -5.34 15.48 -13.75
N CYS A 2 -5.23 14.81 -12.60
CA CYS A 2 -5.73 13.45 -12.41
C CYS A 2 -7.25 13.33 -12.68
N GLU A 3 -8.08 14.23 -12.13
CA GLU A 3 -9.53 14.26 -12.38
C GLU A 3 -9.85 14.33 -13.88
N ARG A 4 -9.19 15.22 -14.61
CA ARG A 4 -9.41 15.36 -16.07
C ARG A 4 -9.03 14.11 -16.86
N TYR A 5 -8.04 13.35 -16.40
CA TYR A 5 -7.69 12.07 -17.00
C TYR A 5 -8.70 10.98 -16.63
N ALA A 6 -9.13 10.96 -15.36
CA ALA A 6 -10.13 10.02 -14.88
C ALA A 6 -11.44 10.18 -15.66
N GLU A 7 -11.95 11.41 -15.80
CA GLU A 7 -13.13 11.72 -16.61
C GLU A 7 -12.96 11.31 -18.07
N LYS A 8 -11.81 11.68 -18.70
CA LYS A 8 -11.56 11.39 -20.12
C LYS A 8 -11.50 9.90 -20.44
N TYR A 9 -10.98 9.09 -19.53
CA TYR A 9 -10.72 7.66 -19.75
C TYR A 9 -11.64 6.75 -18.94
N ASN A 10 -12.64 7.30 -18.27
CA ASN A 10 -13.58 6.59 -17.40
C ASN A 10 -12.85 5.71 -16.36
N ILE A 11 -11.96 6.34 -15.59
CA ILE A 11 -11.15 5.71 -14.55
C ILE A 11 -11.82 5.93 -13.20
N ASP A 12 -12.14 4.85 -12.48
CA ASP A 12 -12.79 4.92 -11.17
C ASP A 12 -11.83 5.32 -10.04
N TYR A 13 -10.57 4.86 -10.10
CA TYR A 13 -9.58 5.10 -9.06
C TYR A 13 -8.25 5.57 -9.64
N VAL A 14 -7.66 6.59 -9.03
CA VAL A 14 -6.30 7.05 -9.33
C VAL A 14 -5.42 6.81 -8.10
N ILE A 15 -4.47 5.92 -8.22
CA ILE A 15 -3.51 5.61 -7.15
C ILE A 15 -2.22 6.39 -7.43
N VAL A 16 -1.80 7.21 -6.47
CA VAL A 16 -0.57 7.99 -6.56
C VAL A 16 0.48 7.42 -5.63
N ASP A 17 1.56 6.92 -6.18
CA ASP A 17 2.75 6.52 -5.42
C ASP A 17 3.60 7.76 -5.13
N THR A 18 3.89 8.00 -3.86
CA THR A 18 4.67 9.16 -3.42
C THR A 18 6.06 8.76 -2.95
N SER A 19 7.04 9.62 -3.14
CA SER A 19 8.35 9.41 -2.54
C SER A 19 8.27 9.40 -1.01
N PRO A 20 9.22 8.79 -0.28
CA PRO A 20 9.19 8.73 1.19
C PRO A 20 9.49 10.07 1.88
N SER A 21 9.64 11.14 1.13
CA SER A 21 9.93 12.47 1.67
C SER A 21 8.65 13.18 2.15
N LEU A 22 8.77 14.05 3.14
CA LEU A 22 7.70 14.93 3.61
C LEU A 22 7.82 16.35 3.01
N GLY A 23 8.38 16.43 1.79
CA GLY A 23 8.57 17.69 1.06
C GLY A 23 7.27 18.26 0.52
N ILE A 24 7.38 19.47 -0.04
CA ILE A 24 6.23 20.28 -0.49
C ILE A 24 5.38 19.58 -1.56
N MET A 25 5.99 18.79 -2.44
CA MET A 25 5.28 18.05 -3.48
C MET A 25 4.36 16.98 -2.87
N ASN A 26 4.88 16.16 -1.97
CA ASN A 26 4.10 15.14 -1.27
C ASN A 26 3.02 15.78 -0.38
N LYS A 27 3.33 16.88 0.31
CA LYS A 27 2.34 17.67 1.02
C LYS A 27 1.19 18.07 0.10
N THR A 28 1.48 18.62 -1.07
CA THR A 28 0.45 19.04 -2.02
C THR A 28 -0.39 17.86 -2.48
N ILE A 29 0.23 16.75 -2.86
CA ILE A 29 -0.49 15.54 -3.29
C ILE A 29 -1.38 15.03 -2.16
N ILE A 30 -0.80 14.75 -0.99
CA ILE A 30 -1.51 14.17 0.16
C ILE A 30 -2.64 15.10 0.65
N SER A 31 -2.46 16.41 0.60
CA SER A 31 -3.51 17.36 1.01
C SER A 31 -4.67 17.49 0.01
N THR A 32 -4.55 16.93 -1.20
CA THR A 32 -5.52 17.11 -2.28
C THR A 32 -6.16 15.82 -2.79
N VAL A 33 -5.73 14.65 -2.31
CA VAL A 33 -6.36 13.36 -2.59
C VAL A 33 -7.45 13.06 -1.57
N ASP A 34 -8.40 12.20 -1.93
CA ASP A 34 -9.53 11.84 -1.06
C ASP A 34 -9.07 11.01 0.14
N GLY A 35 -8.22 10.03 -0.09
CA GLY A 35 -7.73 9.14 0.94
C GLY A 35 -6.27 8.71 0.79
N PHE A 36 -5.71 8.17 1.86
CA PHE A 36 -4.39 7.56 1.84
C PHE A 36 -4.33 6.33 2.73
N PHE A 37 -3.44 5.43 2.40
CA PHE A 37 -3.05 4.31 3.26
C PHE A 37 -1.53 4.28 3.43
N ILE A 38 -1.08 3.60 4.47
CA ILE A 38 0.35 3.53 4.81
C ILE A 38 0.88 2.13 4.54
N PRO A 39 1.72 1.92 3.51
CA PRO A 39 2.47 0.68 3.37
C PRO A 39 3.48 0.56 4.51
N THR A 40 3.42 -0.54 5.28
CA THR A 40 4.33 -0.77 6.40
C THR A 40 5.12 -2.06 6.22
N PHE A 41 6.41 -2.00 6.49
CA PHE A 41 7.21 -3.15 6.84
C PHE A 41 7.15 -3.32 8.37
N PRO A 42 6.99 -4.53 8.92
CA PRO A 42 6.85 -4.71 10.37
C PRO A 42 8.21 -4.58 11.07
N ASP A 43 8.66 -3.34 11.22
CA ASP A 43 9.88 -2.95 11.90
C ASP A 43 9.75 -1.61 12.65
N MET A 44 10.81 -1.23 13.34
CA MET A 44 10.88 0.02 14.08
C MET A 44 10.81 1.27 13.17
N PHE A 45 11.37 1.18 11.95
CA PHE A 45 11.40 2.33 11.04
C PHE A 45 10.00 2.70 10.56
N SER A 46 9.14 1.70 10.28
CA SER A 46 7.75 1.95 9.93
C SER A 46 6.96 2.59 11.08
N LEU A 47 7.22 2.21 12.33
CA LEU A 47 6.59 2.88 13.48
C LEU A 47 6.99 4.35 13.59
N TYR A 48 8.27 4.67 13.39
CA TYR A 48 8.73 6.06 13.32
C TYR A 48 8.16 6.80 12.12
N GLY A 49 8.04 6.14 10.97
CA GLY A 49 7.40 6.69 9.76
C GLY A 49 5.96 7.12 10.02
N ILE A 50 5.18 6.29 10.72
CA ILE A 50 3.79 6.60 11.11
C ILE A 50 3.74 7.84 12.02
N LYS A 51 4.64 7.95 13.01
CA LYS A 51 4.73 9.13 13.88
C LYS A 51 5.04 10.39 13.08
N ASN A 52 5.99 10.31 12.17
CA ASN A 52 6.41 11.45 11.35
C ASN A 52 5.30 11.91 10.40
N ILE A 53 4.61 10.99 9.73
CA ILE A 53 3.49 11.35 8.86
C ILE A 53 2.32 11.92 9.67
N GLY A 54 2.03 11.37 10.85
CA GLY A 54 1.00 11.89 11.74
C GLY A 54 1.24 13.34 12.17
N ASN A 55 2.47 13.67 12.56
CA ASN A 55 2.88 15.04 12.88
C ASN A 55 2.74 15.97 11.67
N SER A 56 3.16 15.51 10.50
CA SER A 56 3.07 16.29 9.25
C SER A 56 1.63 16.53 8.85
N LEU A 57 0.77 15.52 8.91
CA LEU A 57 -0.66 15.64 8.62
C LEU A 57 -1.32 16.66 9.57
N ALA A 58 -0.98 16.68 10.84
CA ALA A 58 -1.51 17.63 11.80
C ALA A 58 -1.15 19.10 11.46
N LEU A 59 0.07 19.30 10.96
CA LEU A 59 0.52 20.63 10.49
C LEU A 59 -0.17 21.00 9.16
N TRP A 60 -0.15 20.11 8.18
CA TRP A 60 -0.72 20.34 6.85
C TRP A 60 -2.23 20.58 6.91
N GLN A 61 -2.94 19.92 7.82
CA GLN A 61 -4.37 20.19 8.03
C GLN A 61 -4.64 21.60 8.54
N LYS A 62 -3.81 22.13 9.45
CA LYS A 62 -3.93 23.54 9.88
C LYS A 62 -3.75 24.51 8.73
N GLU A 63 -2.75 24.26 7.89
CA GLU A 63 -2.49 25.08 6.71
C GLU A 63 -3.59 24.95 5.68
N PHE A 64 -4.10 23.73 5.43
CA PHE A 64 -5.23 23.49 4.56
C PHE A 64 -6.46 24.28 5.00
N ASN A 65 -6.82 24.25 6.29
CA ASN A 65 -7.93 24.98 6.84
C ASN A 65 -7.74 26.51 6.70
N THR A 66 -6.51 26.98 6.90
CA THR A 66 -6.18 28.41 6.72
C THR A 66 -6.38 28.84 5.27
N ILE A 67 -5.87 28.05 4.31
CA ILE A 67 -6.03 28.31 2.87
C ILE A 67 -7.52 28.27 2.50
N TYR A 68 -8.26 27.28 2.97
CA TYR A 68 -9.68 27.12 2.69
C TYR A 68 -10.50 28.33 3.13
N ASN A 69 -10.18 28.92 4.29
CA ASN A 69 -10.84 30.09 4.82
C ASN A 69 -10.44 31.41 4.14
N LEU A 70 -9.31 31.46 3.44
CA LEU A 70 -8.79 32.65 2.77
C LEU A 70 -9.06 32.66 1.26
N ILE A 71 -9.44 31.52 0.68
CA ILE A 71 -9.63 31.38 -0.75
C ILE A 71 -10.94 32.05 -1.17
N SER A 72 -10.94 32.74 -2.31
CA SER A 72 -12.16 33.38 -2.83
C SER A 72 -13.19 32.36 -3.34
N ASP A 73 -14.48 32.70 -3.28
CA ASP A 73 -15.58 31.82 -3.68
C ASP A 73 -15.42 31.20 -5.08
N ASN A 74 -14.89 31.98 -6.03
CA ASN A 74 -14.63 31.49 -7.39
C ASN A 74 -13.55 30.40 -7.47
N LYS A 75 -12.68 30.29 -6.48
CA LYS A 75 -11.60 29.29 -6.41
C LYS A 75 -11.94 28.14 -5.48
N ILE A 76 -12.82 28.37 -4.50
CA ILE A 76 -13.21 27.35 -3.51
C ILE A 76 -13.87 26.13 -4.18
N ALA A 77 -14.59 26.33 -5.29
CA ALA A 77 -15.20 25.27 -6.07
C ALA A 77 -14.18 24.28 -6.70
N LYS A 78 -12.91 24.70 -6.83
CA LYS A 78 -11.81 23.89 -7.37
C LYS A 78 -10.84 23.41 -6.29
N PHE A 79 -11.07 23.77 -5.04
CA PHE A 79 -10.26 23.35 -3.90
C PHE A 79 -10.90 22.13 -3.25
N PRO A 80 -10.11 21.15 -2.74
CA PRO A 80 -10.67 20.00 -2.06
C PRO A 80 -11.58 20.40 -0.90
N LYS A 81 -12.77 19.80 -0.83
CA LYS A 81 -13.76 20.14 0.22
C LYS A 81 -13.35 19.59 1.60
N LYS A 82 -12.57 18.53 1.59
CA LYS A 82 -12.10 17.85 2.80
C LYS A 82 -10.59 17.66 2.72
N PHE A 83 -9.93 17.65 3.87
CA PHE A 83 -8.56 17.20 3.98
C PHE A 83 -8.53 15.69 3.86
N VAL A 84 -7.42 15.14 3.34
CA VAL A 84 -7.22 13.71 3.11
C VAL A 84 -7.62 12.85 4.31
N GLN A 85 -8.23 11.69 4.04
CA GLN A 85 -8.66 10.74 5.06
C GLN A 85 -7.83 9.45 5.03
N TYR A 86 -7.48 8.96 6.21
CA TYR A 86 -6.77 7.69 6.38
C TYR A 86 -7.75 6.52 6.25
N ILE A 87 -7.43 5.55 5.38
CA ILE A 87 -8.26 4.36 5.13
C ILE A 87 -7.64 3.06 5.63
N GLY A 88 -6.38 3.07 6.05
CA GLY A 88 -5.76 1.86 6.58
C GLY A 88 -4.26 1.76 6.32
N PHE A 89 -3.71 0.62 6.65
CA PHE A 89 -2.31 0.29 6.40
C PHE A 89 -2.19 -1.09 5.75
N THR A 90 -1.04 -1.38 5.15
CA THR A 90 -0.72 -2.72 4.67
C THR A 90 0.53 -3.23 5.36
N ILE A 91 0.65 -4.54 5.48
CA ILE A 91 1.91 -5.19 5.86
C ILE A 91 2.49 -5.81 4.60
N TYR A 92 3.71 -5.45 4.23
CA TYR A 92 4.37 -5.99 3.05
C TYR A 92 5.79 -6.46 3.37
N ASN A 93 6.31 -7.34 2.52
CA ASN A 93 7.67 -7.89 2.60
C ASN A 93 8.00 -8.54 3.96
N ALA A 94 6.99 -9.02 4.67
CA ALA A 94 7.14 -9.65 5.96
C ALA A 94 7.49 -11.15 5.81
N LYS A 95 8.33 -11.67 6.71
CA LYS A 95 8.70 -13.09 6.70
C LYS A 95 7.54 -13.94 7.21
N LYS A 96 7.12 -14.92 6.40
CA LYS A 96 6.09 -15.88 6.77
C LYS A 96 6.58 -16.81 7.89
N TYR A 97 5.66 -17.20 8.76
CA TYR A 97 5.94 -18.22 9.77
C TYR A 97 5.97 -19.62 9.13
N THR A 98 7.00 -20.40 9.45
CA THR A 98 7.20 -21.72 8.81
C THR A 98 6.66 -22.90 9.61
N SER A 99 6.28 -22.70 10.88
CA SER A 99 5.79 -23.78 11.75
C SER A 99 4.28 -23.63 12.02
N LYS A 100 3.52 -24.70 11.74
CA LYS A 100 2.07 -24.73 11.97
C LYS A 100 1.66 -24.72 13.45
N LYS A 101 2.60 -24.91 14.39
CA LYS A 101 2.29 -25.14 15.82
C LYS A 101 1.95 -23.87 16.61
N ASN A 102 2.34 -22.67 16.15
CA ASN A 102 2.13 -21.39 16.86
C ASN A 102 1.91 -20.24 15.85
N SER A 103 1.00 -20.41 14.89
CA SER A 103 0.68 -19.33 13.94
C SER A 103 -0.03 -18.18 14.65
N ASN A 104 0.43 -16.96 14.41
CA ASN A 104 -0.25 -15.75 14.87
C ASN A 104 -1.26 -15.29 13.81
N PRO A 105 -2.18 -14.37 14.14
CA PRO A 105 -3.23 -13.91 13.22
C PRO A 105 -2.74 -13.39 11.86
N TYR A 106 -1.49 -12.92 11.78
CA TYR A 106 -0.90 -12.40 10.53
C TYR A 106 0.01 -13.40 9.82
N ASP A 107 0.14 -14.63 10.33
CA ASP A 107 1.02 -15.68 9.78
C ASP A 107 2.49 -15.21 9.60
N LEU A 108 2.97 -14.36 10.50
CA LEU A 108 4.29 -13.74 10.45
C LEU A 108 5.29 -14.42 11.38
N ALA A 109 6.57 -14.40 11.01
CA ALA A 109 7.66 -14.74 11.91
C ALA A 109 7.61 -13.87 13.19
N ALA A 110 7.95 -14.45 14.35
CA ALA A 110 7.80 -13.80 15.66
C ALA A 110 8.44 -12.40 15.72
N ALA A 111 9.61 -12.22 15.12
CA ALA A 111 10.29 -10.92 15.09
C ALA A 111 9.46 -9.84 14.38
N HIS A 112 8.85 -10.16 13.25
CA HIS A 112 7.98 -9.24 12.50
C HIS A 112 6.64 -9.05 13.19
N TYR A 113 6.07 -10.11 13.74
CA TYR A 113 4.80 -10.03 14.46
C TYR A 113 4.86 -9.06 15.65
N ARG A 114 5.97 -9.02 16.37
CA ARG A 114 6.18 -8.08 17.49
C ARG A 114 6.02 -6.61 17.09
N TYR A 115 6.42 -6.24 15.87
CA TYR A 115 6.23 -4.90 15.35
C TYR A 115 4.86 -4.72 14.71
N ALA A 116 4.37 -5.74 14.00
CA ALA A 116 3.06 -5.67 13.33
C ALA A 116 1.91 -5.36 14.30
N ILE A 117 1.91 -5.92 15.51
CA ILE A 117 0.88 -5.66 16.54
C ILE A 117 0.96 -4.25 17.13
N LEU A 118 2.08 -3.55 16.98
CA LEU A 118 2.24 -2.16 17.45
C LEU A 118 1.74 -1.12 16.44
N ILE A 119 1.60 -1.51 15.16
CA ILE A 119 1.20 -0.58 14.11
C ILE A 119 -0.17 0.05 14.38
N PRO A 120 -1.25 -0.69 14.71
CA PRO A 120 -2.57 -0.11 14.96
C PRO A 120 -2.56 0.92 16.08
N GLU A 121 -1.88 0.65 17.19
CA GLU A 121 -1.79 1.57 18.33
C GLU A 121 -0.98 2.81 17.97
N THR A 122 0.16 2.63 17.26
CA THR A 122 0.96 3.76 16.78
C THR A 122 0.15 4.66 15.83
N ILE A 123 -0.70 4.09 14.98
CA ILE A 123 -1.61 4.85 14.12
C ILE A 123 -2.62 5.63 14.95
N LYS A 124 -3.28 4.98 15.90
CA LYS A 124 -4.27 5.58 16.78
C LYS A 124 -3.72 6.75 17.61
N GLU A 125 -2.48 6.63 18.08
CA GLU A 125 -1.81 7.69 18.83
C GLU A 125 -1.42 8.90 17.96
N ASN A 126 -1.12 8.69 16.67
CA ASN A 126 -0.48 9.73 15.85
C ASN A 126 -1.38 10.25 14.72
N ILE A 127 -2.39 9.51 14.27
CA ILE A 127 -3.35 9.99 13.27
C ILE A 127 -4.63 10.40 13.97
N LYS A 128 -4.99 11.68 13.86
CA LYS A 128 -6.18 12.23 14.53
C LYS A 128 -7.46 11.56 14.01
N VAL A 129 -8.40 11.27 14.90
CA VAL A 129 -9.69 10.62 14.59
C VAL A 129 -10.43 11.33 13.45
N GLN A 130 -10.40 12.65 13.41
CA GLN A 130 -11.05 13.45 12.36
C GLN A 130 -10.44 13.24 10.95
N ASN A 131 -9.24 12.68 10.86
CA ASN A 131 -8.56 12.34 9.61
C ASN A 131 -8.67 10.86 9.27
N ILE A 132 -9.45 10.09 10.03
CA ILE A 132 -9.76 8.69 9.72
C ILE A 132 -11.08 8.67 8.96
N ALA A 133 -11.14 7.94 7.86
CA ALA A 133 -12.38 7.74 7.10
C ALA A 133 -13.46 7.08 7.97
N ASN A 134 -14.72 7.20 7.57
CA ASN A 134 -15.85 6.60 8.28
C ASN A 134 -15.86 5.06 8.12
N ILE A 135 -14.81 4.42 8.59
CA ILE A 135 -14.61 2.98 8.57
C ILE A 135 -14.70 2.46 10.02
N PRO A 136 -15.40 1.34 10.27
CA PRO A 136 -15.43 0.73 11.60
C PRO A 136 -14.03 0.52 12.19
N ASN A 137 -13.87 0.82 13.48
CA ASN A 137 -12.56 0.76 14.14
C ASN A 137 -11.91 -0.63 14.05
N GLU A 138 -12.72 -1.69 14.09
CA GLU A 138 -12.29 -3.07 13.95
C GLU A 138 -11.67 -3.36 12.58
N ILE A 139 -12.09 -2.62 11.55
CA ILE A 139 -11.58 -2.76 10.18
C ILE A 139 -10.35 -1.88 9.97
N VAL A 140 -10.41 -0.61 10.39
CA VAL A 140 -9.31 0.34 10.16
C VAL A 140 -8.03 -0.02 10.93
N THR A 141 -8.16 -0.76 12.03
CA THR A 141 -7.05 -1.28 12.84
C THR A 141 -6.47 -2.61 12.33
N GLN A 142 -7.10 -3.22 11.32
CA GLN A 142 -6.55 -4.39 10.64
C GLN A 142 -5.81 -3.97 9.38
N PRO A 143 -4.73 -4.70 8.99
CA PRO A 143 -4.10 -4.44 7.70
C PRO A 143 -5.11 -4.64 6.57
N ILE A 144 -5.04 -3.81 5.54
CA ILE A 144 -5.89 -3.96 4.35
C ILE A 144 -5.65 -5.36 3.76
N GLY A 145 -6.73 -6.12 3.59
CA GLY A 145 -6.68 -7.53 3.20
C GLY A 145 -6.47 -8.50 4.36
N GLY A 146 -6.38 -8.03 5.61
CA GLY A 146 -6.33 -8.84 6.83
C GLY A 146 -5.01 -9.57 7.09
N LEU A 147 -4.13 -9.68 6.10
CA LEU A 147 -2.84 -10.40 6.15
C LEU A 147 -1.75 -9.57 5.49
N SER A 148 -0.52 -10.07 5.48
CA SER A 148 0.54 -9.49 4.67
C SER A 148 0.19 -9.59 3.18
N VAL A 149 0.16 -8.46 2.49
CA VAL A 149 -0.11 -8.40 1.03
C VAL A 149 0.95 -9.18 0.28
N MET A 150 2.19 -9.06 0.72
CA MET A 150 3.33 -9.75 0.14
C MET A 150 4.28 -10.21 1.24
N TYR A 151 4.46 -11.51 1.34
CA TYR A 151 5.51 -12.09 2.18
C TYR A 151 6.88 -11.90 1.50
N THR A 152 7.96 -11.94 2.29
CA THR A 152 9.31 -11.91 1.75
C THR A 152 9.55 -13.13 0.86
N HIS A 153 9.80 -12.88 -0.40
CA HIS A 153 10.04 -13.89 -1.42
C HIS A 153 11.41 -13.70 -2.10
N ASN A 154 12.44 -13.46 -1.34
CA ASN A 154 13.82 -13.33 -1.83
C ASN A 154 13.95 -12.70 -3.23
N THR A 155 14.01 -13.53 -4.29
CA THR A 155 14.23 -13.12 -5.68
C THR A 155 12.95 -12.87 -6.48
N TYR A 156 11.76 -13.19 -5.97
CA TYR A 156 10.51 -13.11 -6.75
C TYR A 156 10.20 -11.71 -7.30
N PRO A 157 10.33 -10.63 -6.51
CA PRO A 157 10.12 -9.29 -7.06
C PRO A 157 11.10 -8.95 -8.17
N SER A 158 12.38 -9.30 -8.03
CA SER A 158 13.41 -9.03 -9.03
C SER A 158 13.15 -9.77 -10.33
N VAL A 159 12.74 -11.03 -10.25
CA VAL A 159 12.37 -11.83 -11.44
C VAL A 159 11.14 -11.25 -12.12
N ALA A 160 10.11 -10.87 -11.35
CA ALA A 160 8.91 -10.25 -11.88
C ALA A 160 9.22 -8.92 -12.60
N GLN A 161 10.11 -8.11 -12.04
CA GLN A 161 10.60 -6.88 -12.66
C GLN A 161 11.37 -7.17 -13.96
N SER A 162 12.28 -8.13 -13.97
CA SER A 162 13.02 -8.51 -15.17
C SER A 162 12.12 -9.02 -16.28
N LEU A 163 11.08 -9.75 -15.94
CA LEU A 163 10.08 -10.25 -16.90
C LEU A 163 8.95 -9.23 -17.19
N LYS A 164 8.97 -8.06 -16.55
CA LYS A 164 7.98 -6.98 -16.69
C LYS A 164 6.54 -7.48 -16.52
N CYS A 165 6.31 -8.30 -15.50
CA CYS A 165 5.01 -8.89 -15.23
C CYS A 165 4.71 -8.99 -13.74
N PRO A 166 3.45 -9.13 -13.34
CA PRO A 166 3.09 -9.41 -11.96
C PRO A 166 3.68 -10.75 -11.49
N MET A 167 4.01 -10.86 -10.20
CA MET A 167 4.62 -12.07 -9.64
C MET A 167 3.83 -13.34 -9.94
N TRP A 168 2.51 -13.31 -9.84
CA TRP A 168 1.67 -14.49 -10.15
C TRP A 168 1.72 -14.95 -11.61
N ALA A 169 2.13 -14.08 -12.52
CA ALA A 169 2.27 -14.41 -13.94
C ALA A 169 3.64 -14.99 -14.30
N VAL A 170 4.64 -14.83 -13.41
CA VAL A 170 6.02 -15.29 -13.63
C VAL A 170 6.09 -16.75 -14.10
N PRO A 171 5.41 -17.74 -13.45
CA PRO A 171 5.52 -19.13 -13.88
C PRO A 171 5.11 -19.38 -15.34
N GLY A 172 4.01 -18.76 -15.77
CA GLY A 172 3.51 -18.89 -17.14
C GLY A 172 4.43 -18.24 -18.17
N ILE A 173 4.84 -16.99 -17.89
CA ILE A 173 5.71 -16.22 -18.78
C ILE A 173 7.10 -16.88 -18.87
N TYR A 174 7.69 -17.26 -17.75
CA TYR A 174 8.99 -17.94 -17.72
C TYR A 174 8.96 -19.26 -18.50
N SER A 175 7.92 -20.08 -18.31
CA SER A 175 7.75 -21.33 -19.05
C SER A 175 7.64 -21.12 -20.55
N LYS A 176 6.91 -20.10 -20.98
CA LYS A 176 6.80 -19.72 -22.39
C LYS A 176 8.14 -19.23 -22.93
N MET A 177 8.81 -18.33 -22.22
CA MET A 177 10.13 -17.82 -22.66
C MET A 177 11.20 -18.88 -22.73
N ARG A 178 11.16 -19.91 -21.88
CA ARG A 178 12.07 -21.07 -22.00
C ARG A 178 11.92 -21.83 -23.32
N GLN A 179 10.75 -21.78 -23.94
CA GLN A 179 10.48 -22.42 -25.23
C GLN A 179 10.80 -21.47 -26.39
N ASP A 180 10.40 -20.22 -26.28
CA ASP A 180 10.41 -19.27 -27.39
C ASP A 180 11.69 -18.40 -27.45
N ASN A 181 12.31 -18.12 -26.31
CA ASN A 181 13.45 -17.18 -26.20
C ASN A 181 14.37 -17.52 -25.01
N LYS A 182 14.97 -18.70 -25.08
CA LYS A 182 15.86 -19.19 -24.01
C LYS A 182 17.10 -18.31 -23.82
N ASP A 183 17.65 -17.79 -24.94
CA ASP A 183 18.85 -16.96 -24.94
C ASP A 183 18.66 -15.69 -24.10
N TYR A 184 17.49 -15.04 -24.19
CA TYR A 184 17.17 -13.88 -23.36
C TYR A 184 17.22 -14.19 -21.85
N LEU A 185 16.73 -15.36 -21.43
CA LEU A 185 16.77 -15.76 -20.02
C LEU A 185 18.21 -16.02 -19.56
N GLU A 186 19.04 -16.60 -20.41
CA GLU A 186 20.46 -16.89 -20.11
C GLU A 186 21.27 -15.59 -20.06
N GLU A 187 21.15 -14.72 -21.03
CA GLU A 187 21.82 -13.41 -21.08
C GLU A 187 21.49 -12.54 -19.87
N ASN A 188 20.24 -12.55 -19.42
CA ASN A 188 19.79 -11.77 -18.27
C ASN A 188 19.86 -12.52 -16.95
N GLN A 189 20.44 -13.72 -16.93
CA GLN A 189 20.61 -14.59 -15.74
C GLN A 189 19.28 -14.83 -14.99
N ILE A 190 18.16 -14.92 -15.73
CA ILE A 190 16.82 -15.11 -15.15
C ILE A 190 16.58 -16.60 -14.96
N THR A 191 16.52 -17.04 -13.72
CA THR A 191 16.23 -18.43 -13.36
C THR A 191 15.09 -18.50 -12.37
N VAL A 192 14.16 -19.44 -12.58
CA VAL A 192 13.06 -19.71 -11.68
C VAL A 192 13.01 -21.18 -11.35
N ASN A 193 13.04 -21.52 -10.06
CA ASN A 193 12.86 -22.90 -9.63
C ASN A 193 11.39 -23.28 -9.76
N ASN A 194 11.10 -24.36 -10.47
CA ASN A 194 9.73 -24.88 -10.67
C ASN A 194 9.02 -25.21 -9.34
N GLY A 195 9.76 -25.60 -8.30
CA GLY A 195 9.21 -25.84 -6.97
C GLY A 195 8.57 -24.60 -6.32
N LEU A 196 8.91 -23.42 -6.81
CA LEU A 196 8.37 -22.13 -6.30
C LEU A 196 7.18 -21.61 -7.09
N PHE A 197 6.75 -22.29 -8.16
CA PHE A 197 5.66 -21.82 -9.03
C PHE A 197 4.34 -21.63 -8.28
N ASN A 198 4.04 -22.49 -7.32
CA ASN A 198 2.82 -22.35 -6.50
C ASN A 198 2.88 -21.13 -5.58
N ASP A 199 4.07 -20.81 -5.05
CA ASP A 199 4.26 -19.62 -4.21
C ASP A 199 4.05 -18.34 -5.02
N TYR A 200 4.58 -18.28 -6.26
CA TYR A 200 4.30 -17.19 -7.18
C TYR A 200 2.80 -17.04 -7.45
N LYS A 201 2.11 -18.15 -7.75
CA LYS A 201 0.66 -18.15 -8.05
C LYS A 201 -0.16 -17.70 -6.85
N SER A 202 0.21 -18.12 -5.63
CA SER A 202 -0.51 -17.76 -4.39
C SER A 202 -0.52 -16.26 -4.11
N THR A 203 0.43 -15.49 -4.66
CA THR A 203 0.44 -14.04 -4.53
C THR A 203 -0.81 -13.40 -5.14
N LEU A 204 -1.42 -14.01 -6.16
CA LEU A 204 -2.66 -13.51 -6.78
C LEU A 204 -3.82 -13.45 -5.78
N ASP A 205 -3.96 -14.44 -4.92
CA ASP A 205 -5.07 -14.51 -3.96
C ASP A 205 -4.89 -13.45 -2.87
N ASN A 206 -3.66 -13.21 -2.42
CA ASN A 206 -3.35 -12.12 -1.49
C ASN A 206 -3.70 -10.75 -2.10
N TYR A 207 -3.31 -10.51 -3.36
CA TYR A 207 -3.64 -9.26 -4.06
C TYR A 207 -5.14 -9.10 -4.31
N LYS A 208 -5.87 -10.17 -4.61
CA LYS A 208 -7.34 -10.13 -4.75
C LYS A 208 -8.02 -9.77 -3.43
N THR A 209 -7.56 -10.36 -2.32
CA THR A 209 -8.08 -10.07 -0.99
C THR A 209 -7.80 -8.62 -0.59
N PHE A 210 -6.57 -8.16 -0.83
CA PHE A 210 -6.20 -6.75 -0.66
C PHE A 210 -7.10 -5.83 -1.49
N ALA A 211 -7.25 -6.09 -2.79
CA ALA A 211 -7.99 -5.21 -3.68
C ALA A 211 -9.47 -5.08 -3.28
N LYS A 212 -10.11 -6.18 -2.87
CA LYS A 212 -11.51 -6.16 -2.40
C LYS A 212 -11.67 -5.29 -1.15
N ASP A 213 -10.82 -5.49 -0.14
CA ASP A 213 -10.88 -4.71 1.09
C ASP A 213 -10.49 -3.24 0.85
N PHE A 214 -9.48 -2.98 0.01
CA PHE A 214 -9.08 -1.63 -0.38
C PHE A 214 -10.23 -0.87 -1.04
N ILE A 215 -10.90 -1.45 -2.03
CA ILE A 215 -12.04 -0.84 -2.72
C ILE A 215 -13.15 -0.53 -1.71
N SER A 216 -13.52 -1.51 -0.87
CA SER A 216 -14.56 -1.32 0.14
C SER A 216 -14.25 -0.17 1.12
N ARG A 217 -12.97 0.04 1.46
CA ARG A 217 -12.54 1.18 2.30
C ARG A 217 -12.48 2.50 1.53
N ALA A 218 -12.16 2.46 0.24
CA ALA A 218 -12.10 3.66 -0.60
C ALA A 218 -13.51 4.19 -0.93
N GLU A 219 -14.52 3.33 -1.02
CA GLU A 219 -15.91 3.71 -1.31
C GLU A 219 -16.59 4.56 -0.22
N VAL A 220 -15.98 4.70 0.96
CA VAL A 220 -16.52 5.54 2.05
C VAL A 220 -15.91 6.95 2.09
N LEU A 221 -14.99 7.29 1.18
CA LEU A 221 -14.37 8.62 1.07
C LEU A 221 -15.32 9.60 0.39
#